data_1d31b4814c3a79045e645547da7c8701
#
_entry.id   1d31b4814c3a79045e645547da7c8701
#
_cell.length_a   1.000
_cell.length_b   1.000
_cell.length_c   1.000
_cell.angle_alpha   90.00
_cell.angle_beta   90.00
_cell.angle_gamma   90.00
#
_symmetry.space_group_name_H-M   'P 1'
#
loop_
_entity.id
_entity.type
_entity.pdbx_description
1 polymer ?
#
loop_
_entity_poly.entity_id
_entity_poly.type
_entity_poly.pdbx_seq_one_letter_code
_entity_poly.pdbx_strand_id
1 'polypeptide(L)'
;AAELQKVQDAGVPVIFRPYHEAEGNTNLDGSASWFWWGKSGAEVYKKLWKQLYTTLTEEYGIHNLIWEYNSYDYSTSPQWYPGDDCVDIVGYDKYNCVYNRHDGKTSGPNEDAISSTFYTLVNLTNGKKLVSMPENDTVPSLENIEIEKANWLYFCIWYDNGSDNFLSGTDKNDPETLKEMYQSDYCITLSELPDWKNYKNGGDTPTTTTATTDSGSETTTTTTGTTEVVIGDVNGDGVINVVDAMLLKRYLLAGDTKAEDVTYNTVWDWNQDET
;
A
#
# COMPACT_ATOMS: atom_id res chain seq x y z
N ALA A 1 7.91 21.75 4.33
CA ALA A 1 7.08 22.28 3.24
C ALA A 1 7.92 22.62 1.99
N ALA A 2 9.02 23.40 2.10
CA ALA A 2 9.76 23.87 0.91
C ALA A 2 10.25 22.76 -0.04
N GLU A 3 10.74 21.65 0.47
CA GLU A 3 11.18 20.53 -0.36
C GLU A 3 9.98 19.77 -0.98
N LEU A 4 8.90 19.62 -0.22
CA LEU A 4 7.67 19.01 -0.74
C LEU A 4 7.05 19.88 -1.85
N GLN A 5 7.14 21.20 -1.73
CA GLN A 5 6.68 22.11 -2.77
C GLN A 5 7.42 21.88 -4.10
N LYS A 6 8.73 21.69 -4.07
CA LYS A 6 9.52 21.42 -5.28
C LYS A 6 9.05 20.13 -5.98
N VAL A 7 8.73 19.10 -5.19
CA VAL A 7 8.24 17.83 -5.71
C VAL A 7 6.81 17.99 -6.28
N GLN A 8 5.98 18.78 -5.61
CA GLN A 8 4.64 19.12 -6.10
C GLN A 8 4.70 19.91 -7.41
N ASP A 9 5.57 20.93 -7.48
CA ASP A 9 5.77 21.75 -8.70
C ASP A 9 6.26 20.90 -9.88
N ALA A 10 7.00 19.81 -9.60
CA ALA A 10 7.42 18.83 -10.59
C ALA A 10 6.30 17.81 -10.96
N GLY A 11 5.12 17.90 -10.34
CA GLY A 11 4.00 17.01 -10.58
C GLY A 11 4.22 15.57 -10.09
N VAL A 12 5.07 15.37 -9.10
CA VAL A 12 5.41 14.03 -8.58
C VAL A 12 4.62 13.73 -7.31
N PRO A 13 3.81 12.65 -7.25
CA PRO A 13 3.16 12.20 -6.02
C PRO A 13 4.19 11.61 -5.05
N VAL A 14 3.94 11.75 -3.77
CA VAL A 14 4.84 11.27 -2.70
C VAL A 14 4.05 10.45 -1.71
N ILE A 15 4.44 9.21 -1.48
CA ILE A 15 4.00 8.47 -0.29
C ILE A 15 4.75 9.07 0.91
N PHE A 16 4.00 9.73 1.79
CA PHE A 16 4.55 10.47 2.91
C PHE A 16 4.20 9.76 4.23
N ARG A 17 5.21 9.19 4.85
CA ARG A 17 5.11 8.40 6.08
C ARG A 17 5.78 9.11 7.28
N PRO A 18 5.17 10.16 7.83
CA PRO A 18 5.71 10.86 8.98
C PRO A 18 5.43 10.09 10.28
N TYR A 19 6.25 10.35 11.29
CA TYR A 19 6.02 9.91 12.68
C TYR A 19 5.78 8.40 12.82
N HIS A 20 6.52 7.60 12.05
CA HIS A 20 6.40 6.13 12.05
C HIS A 20 6.71 5.52 13.43
N GLU A 21 6.26 4.29 13.63
CA GLU A 21 6.53 3.47 14.81
C GLU A 21 6.21 4.12 16.18
N ALA A 22 5.22 5.01 16.22
CA ALA A 22 4.93 5.78 17.43
C ALA A 22 4.50 4.92 18.62
N GLU A 23 3.61 3.94 18.38
CA GLU A 23 3.11 3.05 19.42
C GLU A 23 4.17 2.05 19.88
N GLY A 24 4.89 1.41 18.93
CA GLY A 24 5.88 0.38 19.22
C GLY A 24 7.10 0.86 19.97
N ASN A 25 7.24 2.18 20.07
CA ASN A 25 8.31 2.80 20.80
C ASN A 25 7.98 3.14 22.26
N THR A 26 6.92 2.56 22.79
CA THR A 26 6.54 2.67 24.20
C THR A 26 6.82 1.34 24.88
N ASN A 27 7.66 1.36 25.91
CA ASN A 27 7.90 0.19 26.74
C ASN A 27 6.64 -0.18 27.53
N LEU A 28 6.54 -1.44 27.97
CA LEU A 28 5.40 -1.94 28.74
C LEU A 28 5.10 -1.15 30.03
N ASP A 29 6.11 -0.46 30.57
CA ASP A 29 5.98 0.41 31.74
C ASP A 29 5.56 1.85 31.37
N GLY A 30 5.26 2.12 30.10
CA GLY A 30 4.90 3.44 29.58
C GLY A 30 6.07 4.39 29.37
N SER A 31 7.30 3.93 29.59
CA SER A 31 8.49 4.73 29.30
C SER A 31 8.72 4.83 27.80
N ALA A 32 9.25 5.97 27.37
CA ALA A 32 9.49 6.21 25.95
C ALA A 32 10.72 5.46 25.46
N SER A 33 10.61 4.84 24.28
CA SER A 33 11.73 4.31 23.53
C SER A 33 12.46 5.42 22.76
N TRP A 34 12.75 5.24 21.49
CA TRP A 34 13.63 6.14 20.74
C TRP A 34 12.96 7.36 20.09
N PHE A 35 11.70 7.25 19.64
CA PHE A 35 11.07 8.37 18.94
C PHE A 35 10.26 9.28 19.87
N TRP A 36 10.55 10.56 19.81
CA TRP A 36 9.92 11.58 20.67
C TRP A 36 8.41 11.75 20.40
N TRP A 37 7.96 11.50 19.18
CA TRP A 37 6.56 11.70 18.78
C TRP A 37 5.60 10.67 19.38
N GLY A 38 6.09 9.52 19.84
CA GLY A 38 5.28 8.53 20.56
C GLY A 38 5.23 8.73 22.09
N LYS A 39 6.13 9.57 22.63
CA LYS A 39 6.38 9.68 24.08
C LYS A 39 5.19 10.13 24.93
N SER A 40 4.30 10.92 24.36
CA SER A 40 3.16 11.51 25.07
C SER A 40 1.85 10.74 24.90
N GLY A 41 1.91 9.56 24.28
CA GLY A 41 0.79 8.66 24.10
C GLY A 41 -0.12 9.02 22.93
N ALA A 42 -1.08 8.16 22.68
CA ALA A 42 -1.93 8.13 21.50
C ALA A 42 -2.69 9.44 21.24
N GLU A 43 -3.26 10.05 22.27
CA GLU A 43 -4.06 11.27 22.11
C GLU A 43 -3.21 12.48 21.67
N VAL A 44 -1.97 12.60 22.16
CA VAL A 44 -1.06 13.66 21.74
C VAL A 44 -0.52 13.38 20.35
N TYR A 45 -0.20 12.13 20.05
CA TYR A 45 0.23 11.69 18.75
C TYR A 45 -0.80 12.02 17.65
N LYS A 46 -2.08 11.68 17.86
CA LYS A 46 -3.16 12.00 16.90
C LYS A 46 -3.30 13.51 16.65
N LYS A 47 -3.14 14.32 17.68
CA LYS A 47 -3.14 15.80 17.54
C LYS A 47 -1.94 16.28 16.73
N LEU A 48 -0.76 15.73 16.98
CA LEU A 48 0.46 16.05 16.25
C LEU A 48 0.33 15.69 14.76
N TRP A 49 -0.22 14.50 14.47
CA TRP A 49 -0.50 14.06 13.10
C TRP A 49 -1.45 15.01 12.38
N LYS A 50 -2.60 15.29 12.98
CA LYS A 50 -3.61 16.20 12.37
C LYS A 50 -3.07 17.63 12.20
N GLN A 51 -2.27 18.12 13.13
CA GLN A 51 -1.62 19.41 12.97
C GLN A 51 -0.67 19.42 11.76
N LEU A 52 0.15 18.38 11.59
CA LEU A 52 1.04 18.28 10.42
C LEU A 52 0.23 18.20 9.12
N TYR A 53 -0.83 17.39 9.10
CA TYR A 53 -1.72 17.24 7.96
C TYR A 53 -2.32 18.59 7.56
N THR A 54 -2.99 19.27 8.49
CA THR A 54 -3.63 20.57 8.25
C THR A 54 -2.62 21.63 7.82
N THR A 55 -1.46 21.70 8.50
CA THR A 55 -0.42 22.67 8.15
C THR A 55 0.10 22.45 6.72
N LEU A 56 0.40 21.21 6.32
CA LEU A 56 0.91 20.96 4.97
C LEU A 56 -0.18 21.16 3.90
N THR A 57 -1.40 20.72 4.16
CA THR A 57 -2.47 20.77 3.15
C THR A 57 -3.13 22.16 3.06
N GLU A 58 -3.44 22.80 4.18
CA GLU A 58 -4.24 24.02 4.20
C GLU A 58 -3.36 25.29 4.23
N GLU A 59 -2.27 25.29 5.02
CA GLU A 59 -1.43 26.48 5.14
C GLU A 59 -0.38 26.56 4.02
N TYR A 60 0.20 25.42 3.63
CA TYR A 60 1.22 25.35 2.58
C TYR A 60 0.70 24.89 1.22
N GLY A 61 -0.53 24.43 1.12
CA GLY A 61 -1.13 24.00 -0.15
C GLY A 61 -0.45 22.78 -0.78
N ILE A 62 0.10 21.87 0.01
CA ILE A 62 0.75 20.65 -0.47
C ILE A 62 -0.30 19.56 -0.66
N HIS A 63 -0.58 19.20 -1.91
CA HIS A 63 -1.66 18.28 -2.27
C HIS A 63 -1.19 17.03 -3.03
N ASN A 64 0.10 16.83 -3.19
CA ASN A 64 0.69 15.67 -3.86
C ASN A 64 1.10 14.56 -2.90
N LEU A 65 0.71 14.63 -1.62
CA LEU A 65 1.05 13.64 -0.61
C LEU A 65 -0.02 12.56 -0.52
N ILE A 66 0.43 11.31 -0.49
CA ILE A 66 -0.33 10.12 -0.11
C ILE A 66 0.08 9.80 1.33
N TRP A 67 -0.83 9.99 2.27
CA TRP A 67 -0.53 9.94 3.70
C TRP A 67 -0.53 8.51 4.21
N GLU A 68 0.62 8.03 4.63
CA GLU A 68 0.79 6.69 5.15
C GLU A 68 1.01 6.70 6.66
N TYR A 69 0.09 6.08 7.38
CA TYR A 69 0.15 5.87 8.81
C TYR A 69 0.80 4.52 9.11
N ASN A 70 1.85 4.52 9.91
CA ASN A 70 2.49 3.28 10.38
C ASN A 70 1.80 2.78 11.64
N SER A 71 1.28 1.56 11.60
CA SER A 71 0.54 0.90 12.69
C SER A 71 1.28 -0.34 13.19
N TYR A 72 0.85 -0.80 14.35
CA TYR A 72 1.12 -2.15 14.83
C TYR A 72 -0.17 -2.97 14.83
N ASP A 73 -0.09 -4.25 15.19
CA ASP A 73 -1.22 -5.18 15.30
C ASP A 73 -1.61 -5.46 16.75
N TYR A 74 -1.29 -4.54 17.66
CA TYR A 74 -1.63 -4.65 19.07
C TYR A 74 -3.10 -4.32 19.31
N SER A 75 -3.66 -4.84 20.41
CA SER A 75 -5.02 -4.48 20.84
C SER A 75 -5.18 -2.98 21.16
N THR A 76 -4.09 -2.25 21.35
CA THR A 76 -4.02 -0.81 21.60
C THR A 76 -3.93 0.02 20.32
N SER A 77 -3.56 -0.58 19.19
CA SER A 77 -3.30 0.15 17.92
C SER A 77 -4.48 0.99 17.44
N PRO A 78 -5.75 0.59 17.60
CA PRO A 78 -6.88 1.44 17.23
C PRO A 78 -6.92 2.79 17.95
N GLN A 79 -6.29 2.90 19.13
CA GLN A 79 -6.25 4.17 19.89
C GLN A 79 -5.31 5.20 19.26
N TRP A 80 -4.32 4.74 18.48
CA TRP A 80 -3.30 5.57 17.84
C TRP A 80 -3.68 6.06 16.44
N TYR A 81 -4.67 5.42 15.82
CA TYR A 81 -5.09 5.74 14.46
C TYR A 81 -5.64 7.18 14.36
N PRO A 82 -5.06 8.05 13.50
CA PRO A 82 -5.46 9.46 13.44
C PRO A 82 -6.84 9.70 12.85
N GLY A 83 -7.31 8.79 12.01
CA GLY A 83 -8.62 8.85 11.37
C GLY A 83 -8.57 8.77 9.84
N ASP A 84 -9.67 8.32 9.25
CA ASP A 84 -9.80 8.10 7.80
C ASP A 84 -9.68 9.40 6.98
N ASP A 85 -9.91 10.55 7.62
CA ASP A 85 -9.89 11.89 7.04
C ASP A 85 -8.48 12.40 6.70
N CYS A 86 -7.46 11.79 7.28
CA CYS A 86 -6.06 12.24 7.13
C CYS A 86 -5.07 11.09 6.93
N VAL A 87 -5.55 9.92 6.55
CA VAL A 87 -4.74 8.73 6.24
C VAL A 87 -5.24 8.12 4.94
N ASP A 88 -4.32 7.74 4.07
CA ASP A 88 -4.59 7.07 2.80
C ASP A 88 -4.17 5.60 2.82
N ILE A 89 -3.04 5.29 3.45
CA ILE A 89 -2.45 3.96 3.54
C ILE A 89 -2.14 3.66 5.00
N VAL A 90 -2.31 2.40 5.40
CA VAL A 90 -1.87 1.90 6.71
C VAL A 90 -0.70 0.95 6.49
N GLY A 91 0.47 1.29 7.03
CA GLY A 91 1.69 0.50 6.91
C GLY A 91 2.02 -0.29 8.17
N TYR A 92 2.75 -1.39 7.99
CA TYR A 92 3.33 -2.22 9.05
C TYR A 92 4.80 -2.51 8.75
N ASP A 93 5.67 -2.24 9.72
CA ASP A 93 7.11 -2.49 9.59
C ASP A 93 7.41 -3.93 10.04
N LYS A 94 7.74 -4.80 9.07
CA LYS A 94 7.98 -6.22 9.29
C LYS A 94 9.46 -6.49 9.57
N TYR A 95 9.83 -6.55 10.84
CA TYR A 95 11.17 -6.95 11.26
C TYR A 95 11.14 -8.13 12.23
N ASN A 96 12.22 -8.93 12.24
CA ASN A 96 12.43 -10.02 13.20
C ASN A 96 11.19 -10.90 13.41
N CYS A 97 10.50 -11.22 12.34
CA CYS A 97 9.20 -11.88 12.40
C CYS A 97 9.27 -13.34 12.89
N VAL A 98 10.19 -13.64 13.81
CA VAL A 98 10.27 -14.94 14.46
C VAL A 98 8.94 -15.34 15.10
N TYR A 99 8.23 -14.36 15.66
CA TYR A 99 6.92 -14.58 16.30
C TYR A 99 5.78 -14.85 15.30
N ASN A 100 5.96 -14.43 14.05
CA ASN A 100 4.98 -14.61 12.98
C ASN A 100 5.39 -15.72 12.00
N ARG A 101 6.33 -16.58 12.39
CA ARG A 101 6.77 -17.73 11.58
C ARG A 101 5.86 -18.92 11.79
N HIS A 102 5.45 -19.53 10.71
CA HIS A 102 4.67 -20.77 10.72
C HIS A 102 5.42 -21.97 10.13
N ASP A 103 6.67 -21.76 9.66
CA ASP A 103 7.54 -22.79 9.07
C ASP A 103 8.34 -23.60 10.09
N GLY A 104 8.21 -23.30 11.38
CA GLY A 104 8.93 -23.97 12.47
C GLY A 104 10.42 -23.65 12.58
N LYS A 105 10.93 -22.74 11.75
CA LYS A 105 12.34 -22.30 11.79
C LYS A 105 12.53 -21.20 12.85
N THR A 106 13.75 -21.06 13.35
CA THR A 106 14.13 -20.04 14.33
C THR A 106 15.13 -19.03 13.77
N SER A 107 15.51 -19.16 12.51
CA SER A 107 16.47 -18.30 11.82
C SER A 107 16.31 -18.40 10.31
N GLY A 108 16.98 -17.54 9.58
CA GLY A 108 16.92 -17.42 8.12
C GLY A 108 15.71 -16.61 7.65
N PRO A 109 15.52 -16.44 6.34
CA PRO A 109 14.44 -15.66 5.77
C PRO A 109 13.07 -16.06 6.34
N ASN A 110 12.26 -15.09 6.72
CA ASN A 110 10.87 -15.32 7.09
C ASN A 110 9.95 -14.82 5.97
N GLU A 111 9.68 -15.72 5.05
CA GLU A 111 8.87 -15.48 3.84
C GLU A 111 7.37 -15.54 4.07
N ASP A 112 6.95 -15.58 5.32
CA ASP A 112 5.55 -15.58 5.74
C ASP A 112 4.86 -14.28 5.28
N ALA A 113 3.68 -14.39 4.71
CA ALA A 113 2.86 -13.26 4.30
C ALA A 113 2.27 -12.48 5.47
N ILE A 114 2.41 -13.00 6.71
CA ILE A 114 1.86 -12.44 7.96
C ILE A 114 0.41 -11.98 7.81
N SER A 115 -0.41 -12.82 7.22
CA SER A 115 -1.80 -12.50 6.88
C SER A 115 -2.65 -12.08 8.09
N SER A 116 -2.38 -12.62 9.28
CA SER A 116 -3.08 -12.20 10.48
C SER A 116 -2.86 -10.72 10.80
N THR A 117 -1.63 -10.23 10.65
CA THR A 117 -1.28 -8.81 10.78
C THR A 117 -1.93 -8.00 9.67
N PHE A 118 -1.81 -8.46 8.41
CA PHE A 118 -2.44 -7.81 7.25
C PHE A 118 -3.93 -7.57 7.50
N TYR A 119 -4.69 -8.61 7.85
CA TYR A 119 -6.12 -8.47 8.09
C TYR A 119 -6.46 -7.67 9.36
N THR A 120 -5.59 -7.64 10.36
CA THR A 120 -5.75 -6.73 11.50
C THR A 120 -5.71 -5.28 11.06
N LEU A 121 -4.79 -4.92 10.15
CA LEU A 121 -4.69 -3.58 9.59
C LEU A 121 -5.86 -3.26 8.66
N VAL A 122 -6.29 -4.20 7.82
CA VAL A 122 -7.50 -4.04 6.99
C VAL A 122 -8.71 -3.73 7.89
N ASN A 123 -8.88 -4.49 8.97
CA ASN A 123 -9.98 -4.31 9.89
C ASN A 123 -9.92 -2.99 10.68
N LEU A 124 -8.72 -2.43 10.92
CA LEU A 124 -8.54 -1.13 11.57
C LEU A 124 -9.33 -0.02 10.88
N THR A 125 -9.47 -0.09 9.57
CA THR A 125 -10.16 0.90 8.74
C THR A 125 -11.46 0.36 8.12
N ASN A 126 -11.92 -0.82 8.53
CA ASN A 126 -13.04 -1.51 7.90
C ASN A 126 -12.85 -1.71 6.37
N GLY A 127 -11.63 -2.00 5.94
CA GLY A 127 -11.29 -2.22 4.54
C GLY A 127 -11.23 -0.95 3.67
N LYS A 128 -11.33 0.23 4.26
CA LYS A 128 -11.36 1.49 3.48
C LYS A 128 -9.99 2.01 3.04
N LYS A 129 -8.92 1.47 3.60
CA LYS A 129 -7.55 1.92 3.30
C LYS A 129 -6.71 0.75 2.82
N LEU A 130 -5.79 1.05 1.93
CA LEU A 130 -4.79 0.10 1.49
C LEU A 130 -3.80 -0.21 2.62
N VAL A 131 -3.26 -1.42 2.58
CA VAL A 131 -2.30 -1.89 3.58
C VAL A 131 -0.97 -2.17 2.91
N SER A 132 0.12 -1.67 3.48
CA SER A 132 1.47 -1.75 2.93
C SER A 132 2.49 -2.27 3.93
N MET A 133 3.66 -2.62 3.41
CA MET A 133 4.83 -3.03 4.18
C MET A 133 5.97 -2.02 3.93
N PRO A 134 5.91 -0.80 4.51
CA PRO A 134 6.81 0.30 4.17
C PRO A 134 8.24 0.09 4.65
N GLU A 135 8.45 -0.81 5.60
CA GLU A 135 9.76 -1.31 6.00
C GLU A 135 9.68 -2.82 6.22
N ASN A 136 10.68 -3.55 5.74
CA ASN A 136 10.76 -4.97 6.02
C ASN A 136 12.19 -5.50 5.94
N ASP A 137 12.46 -6.57 6.68
CA ASP A 137 13.70 -7.34 6.59
C ASP A 137 13.65 -8.42 5.52
N THR A 138 12.53 -9.11 5.39
CA THR A 138 12.32 -10.20 4.42
C THR A 138 11.08 -9.94 3.57
N VAL A 139 11.20 -10.13 2.27
CA VAL A 139 10.05 -10.12 1.34
C VAL A 139 9.26 -11.42 1.52
N PRO A 140 7.95 -11.37 1.70
CA PRO A 140 7.12 -12.57 1.67
C PRO A 140 7.24 -13.30 0.33
N SER A 141 7.14 -14.63 0.34
CA SER A 141 7.09 -15.38 -0.92
C SER A 141 5.78 -15.09 -1.67
N LEU A 142 5.86 -15.13 -2.99
CA LEU A 142 4.68 -14.98 -3.86
C LEU A 142 3.61 -16.03 -3.52
N GLU A 143 4.02 -17.29 -3.33
CA GLU A 143 3.12 -18.39 -2.97
C GLU A 143 2.34 -18.08 -1.69
N ASN A 144 3.02 -17.60 -0.63
CA ASN A 144 2.35 -17.27 0.64
C ASN A 144 1.36 -16.11 0.49
N ILE A 145 1.72 -15.05 -0.25
CA ILE A 145 0.81 -13.94 -0.52
C ILE A 145 -0.43 -14.41 -1.27
N GLU A 146 -0.26 -15.22 -2.31
CA GLU A 146 -1.37 -15.69 -3.14
C GLU A 146 -2.29 -16.66 -2.40
N ILE A 147 -1.74 -17.57 -1.62
CA ILE A 147 -2.53 -18.53 -0.82
C ILE A 147 -3.31 -17.82 0.28
N GLU A 148 -2.63 -16.92 1.01
CA GLU A 148 -3.21 -16.25 2.18
C GLU A 148 -4.01 -15.00 1.83
N LYS A 149 -3.96 -14.56 0.57
CA LYS A 149 -4.61 -13.34 0.07
C LYS A 149 -4.20 -12.07 0.84
N ALA A 150 -2.98 -12.05 1.35
CA ALA A 150 -2.41 -10.89 2.03
C ALA A 150 -1.78 -9.94 1.00
N ASN A 151 -2.60 -9.23 0.26
CA ASN A 151 -2.19 -8.39 -0.86
C ASN A 151 -1.58 -7.07 -0.37
N TRP A 152 -0.37 -7.14 0.12
CA TRP A 152 0.39 -5.95 0.51
C TRP A 152 0.58 -5.01 -0.68
N LEU A 153 0.19 -3.74 -0.54
CA LEU A 153 0.26 -2.74 -1.60
C LEU A 153 1.67 -2.58 -2.16
N TYR A 154 2.65 -2.57 -1.30
CA TYR A 154 4.06 -2.60 -1.63
C TYR A 154 4.87 -3.10 -0.44
N PHE A 155 6.12 -3.44 -0.69
CA PHE A 155 7.13 -3.69 0.33
C PHE A 155 8.38 -2.85 0.03
N CYS A 156 9.12 -2.50 1.09
CA CYS A 156 10.36 -1.74 0.98
C CYS A 156 11.41 -2.34 1.93
N ILE A 157 12.30 -3.14 1.35
CA ILE A 157 13.38 -3.77 2.12
C ILE A 157 14.28 -2.68 2.70
N TRP A 158 14.64 -2.84 3.99
CA TRP A 158 15.59 -1.94 4.61
C TRP A 158 16.97 -2.05 3.94
N TYR A 159 17.77 -0.99 4.02
CA TYR A 159 19.03 -0.90 3.29
C TYR A 159 20.15 -1.75 3.92
N ASP A 160 21.13 -2.13 3.09
CA ASP A 160 22.36 -2.76 3.53
C ASP A 160 23.30 -1.71 4.17
N ASN A 161 23.69 -1.92 5.42
CA ASN A 161 24.52 -0.96 6.16
C ASN A 161 25.93 -1.47 6.49
N GLY A 162 26.29 -2.64 5.96
CA GLY A 162 27.59 -3.27 6.14
C GLY A 162 27.71 -4.15 7.39
N SER A 163 26.90 -3.95 8.40
CA SER A 163 26.76 -4.86 9.56
C SER A 163 25.52 -5.74 9.42
N ASP A 164 24.46 -5.16 8.90
CA ASP A 164 23.21 -5.84 8.58
C ASP A 164 22.90 -5.64 7.09
N ASN A 165 22.86 -6.71 6.35
CA ASN A 165 22.59 -6.69 4.91
C ASN A 165 21.18 -7.22 4.67
N PHE A 166 20.20 -6.31 4.71
CA PHE A 166 18.80 -6.69 4.60
C PHE A 166 18.44 -7.16 3.20
N LEU A 167 18.96 -6.53 2.16
CA LEU A 167 18.69 -6.91 0.78
C LEU A 167 19.60 -8.08 0.33
N SER A 168 20.91 -7.97 0.56
CA SER A 168 21.88 -8.92 0.04
C SER A 168 22.22 -10.08 0.98
N GLY A 169 21.77 -10.02 2.23
CA GLY A 169 22.02 -11.06 3.22
C GLY A 169 21.08 -12.25 3.05
N THR A 170 21.65 -13.43 2.83
CA THR A 170 20.88 -14.68 2.66
C THR A 170 20.19 -15.18 3.94
N ASP A 171 20.50 -14.58 5.07
CA ASP A 171 19.78 -14.78 6.32
C ASP A 171 18.47 -13.98 6.40
N LYS A 172 18.31 -12.97 5.54
CA LYS A 172 17.12 -12.10 5.44
C LYS A 172 16.28 -12.42 4.21
N ASN A 173 16.91 -12.56 3.06
CA ASN A 173 16.22 -12.80 1.82
C ASN A 173 16.87 -13.93 1.03
N ASP A 174 16.08 -14.89 0.57
CA ASP A 174 16.52 -15.90 -0.38
C ASP A 174 16.58 -15.28 -1.79
N PRO A 175 17.70 -15.39 -2.51
CA PRO A 175 17.83 -14.80 -3.84
C PRO A 175 16.84 -15.34 -4.89
N GLU A 176 16.46 -16.62 -4.79
CA GLU A 176 15.49 -17.18 -5.73
C GLU A 176 14.07 -16.70 -5.44
N THR A 177 13.70 -16.58 -4.15
CA THR A 177 12.42 -15.98 -3.74
C THR A 177 12.31 -14.52 -4.19
N LEU A 178 13.39 -13.72 -4.02
CA LEU A 178 13.40 -12.35 -4.52
C LEU A 178 13.25 -12.29 -6.03
N LYS A 179 13.97 -13.15 -6.75
CA LYS A 179 13.89 -13.21 -8.20
C LYS A 179 12.50 -13.61 -8.68
N GLU A 180 11.89 -14.62 -8.07
CA GLU A 180 10.53 -15.05 -8.36
C GLU A 180 9.55 -13.88 -8.15
N MET A 181 9.63 -13.21 -7.02
CA MET A 181 8.78 -12.06 -6.73
C MET A 181 8.93 -10.95 -7.78
N TYR A 182 10.15 -10.45 -8.02
CA TYR A 182 10.41 -9.34 -8.92
C TYR A 182 10.20 -9.66 -10.41
N GLN A 183 10.13 -10.93 -10.80
CA GLN A 183 9.85 -11.38 -12.16
C GLN A 183 8.42 -11.87 -12.36
N SER A 184 7.61 -11.84 -11.31
CA SER A 184 6.20 -12.26 -11.38
C SER A 184 5.33 -11.14 -11.97
N ASP A 185 4.22 -11.54 -12.57
CA ASP A 185 3.18 -10.58 -13.00
C ASP A 185 2.47 -9.90 -11.80
N TYR A 186 2.68 -10.40 -10.59
CA TYR A 186 2.15 -9.82 -9.35
C TYR A 186 2.90 -8.56 -8.92
N CYS A 187 4.23 -8.57 -9.01
CA CYS A 187 5.07 -7.48 -8.56
C CYS A 187 5.30 -6.47 -9.69
N ILE A 188 4.73 -5.29 -9.56
CA ILE A 188 4.93 -4.21 -10.54
C ILE A 188 6.24 -3.48 -10.23
N THR A 189 7.17 -3.53 -11.15
CA THR A 189 8.47 -2.83 -11.08
C THR A 189 8.42 -1.47 -11.77
N LEU A 190 9.46 -0.65 -11.59
CA LEU A 190 9.53 0.70 -12.17
C LEU A 190 9.33 0.72 -13.69
N SER A 191 9.80 -0.30 -14.40
CA SER A 191 9.68 -0.39 -15.88
C SER A 191 8.26 -0.72 -16.35
N GLU A 192 7.41 -1.19 -15.46
CA GLU A 192 6.03 -1.63 -15.72
C GLU A 192 5.00 -0.58 -15.28
N LEU A 193 5.46 0.47 -14.60
CA LEU A 193 4.56 1.54 -14.19
C LEU A 193 3.93 2.21 -15.43
N PRO A 194 2.62 2.48 -15.38
CA PRO A 194 1.95 3.22 -16.45
C PRO A 194 2.53 4.64 -16.55
N ASP A 195 2.35 5.28 -17.71
CA ASP A 195 2.74 6.68 -17.90
C ASP A 195 1.82 7.61 -17.07
N TRP A 196 2.01 7.58 -15.75
CA TRP A 196 1.22 8.35 -14.81
C TRP A 196 1.30 9.86 -15.01
N LYS A 197 2.37 10.36 -15.65
CA LYS A 197 2.53 11.81 -15.96
C LYS A 197 1.59 12.28 -17.04
N ASN A 198 1.30 11.42 -18.00
CA ASN A 198 0.40 11.71 -19.11
C ASN A 198 -0.95 11.00 -18.96
N TYR A 199 -1.20 10.38 -17.81
CA TYR A 199 -2.45 9.68 -17.54
C TYR A 199 -3.62 10.68 -17.59
N LYS A 200 -4.38 10.61 -18.66
CA LYS A 200 -5.58 11.43 -18.82
C LYS A 200 -6.74 10.76 -18.11
N ASN A 201 -7.47 11.52 -17.33
CA ASN A 201 -8.68 11.05 -16.70
C ASN A 201 -9.68 10.50 -17.73
N GLY A 202 -10.00 9.23 -17.62
CA GLY A 202 -11.15 8.61 -18.26
C GLY A 202 -11.07 8.52 -19.78
N GLY A 203 -10.00 8.01 -20.38
CA GLY A 203 -10.05 7.96 -21.81
C GLY A 203 -9.19 6.97 -22.56
N ASP A 204 -8.07 6.55 -22.06
CA ASP A 204 -7.25 5.58 -22.80
C ASP A 204 -6.73 4.50 -21.84
N THR A 205 -7.28 3.32 -21.97
CA THR A 205 -6.72 2.10 -21.34
C THR A 205 -5.26 1.96 -21.76
N PRO A 206 -4.29 1.81 -20.84
CA PRO A 206 -2.92 1.53 -21.20
C PRO A 206 -2.88 0.24 -22.03
N THR A 207 -2.53 0.35 -23.29
CA THR A 207 -2.27 -0.84 -24.11
C THR A 207 -0.97 -1.44 -23.60
N THR A 208 -1.06 -2.52 -22.86
CA THR A 208 0.10 -3.34 -22.51
C THR A 208 0.70 -3.83 -23.82
N THR A 209 1.86 -3.30 -24.18
CA THR A 209 2.58 -3.78 -25.35
C THR A 209 3.27 -5.08 -24.98
N THR A 210 2.51 -6.17 -25.05
CA THR A 210 3.11 -7.50 -25.01
C THR A 210 3.94 -7.64 -26.29
N ALA A 211 5.21 -7.86 -26.16
CA ALA A 211 6.07 -8.20 -27.28
C ALA A 211 5.61 -9.56 -27.82
N THR A 212 4.76 -9.55 -28.85
CA THR A 212 4.35 -10.74 -29.56
C THR A 212 5.46 -11.16 -30.52
N THR A 213 6.05 -12.30 -30.25
CA THR A 213 6.69 -13.09 -31.31
C THR A 213 5.58 -13.68 -32.18
N ASP A 214 5.66 -13.30 -33.44
CA ASP A 214 4.76 -13.67 -34.52
C ASP A 214 4.63 -15.20 -34.73
N SER A 215 3.40 -15.71 -34.79
CA SER A 215 3.03 -16.75 -35.78
C SER A 215 1.50 -16.92 -35.82
N GLY A 216 0.98 -16.63 -36.98
CA GLY A 216 -0.41 -16.42 -37.33
C GLY A 216 -1.38 -17.56 -37.09
N SER A 217 -2.63 -17.14 -36.88
CA SER A 217 -3.84 -17.63 -37.63
C SER A 217 -5.04 -16.85 -37.12
N GLU A 218 -5.74 -16.21 -38.03
CA GLU A 218 -7.03 -15.54 -37.77
C GLU A 218 -8.12 -16.58 -37.45
N THR A 219 -8.87 -16.33 -36.38
CA THR A 219 -10.27 -16.80 -36.30
C THR A 219 -11.06 -15.78 -35.49
N THR A 220 -11.89 -15.01 -36.20
CA THR A 220 -12.80 -14.04 -35.59
C THR A 220 -13.96 -14.82 -34.96
N THR A 221 -14.05 -14.78 -33.64
CA THR A 221 -15.27 -15.21 -32.94
C THR A 221 -15.78 -14.02 -32.12
N THR A 222 -16.88 -13.45 -32.58
CA THR A 222 -17.60 -12.40 -31.82
C THR A 222 -18.35 -13.09 -30.69
N THR A 223 -17.84 -12.93 -29.48
CA THR A 223 -18.57 -13.34 -28.26
C THR A 223 -19.05 -12.08 -27.56
N THR A 224 -20.34 -11.87 -27.48
CA THR A 224 -21.01 -10.91 -26.62
C THR A 224 -20.83 -11.40 -25.19
N GLY A 225 -19.77 -10.94 -24.53
CA GLY A 225 -19.49 -11.22 -23.10
C GLY A 225 -20.11 -10.15 -22.24
N THR A 226 -20.97 -10.55 -21.30
CA THR A 226 -21.29 -9.75 -20.14
C THR A 226 -19.99 -9.52 -19.37
N THR A 227 -19.56 -8.27 -19.27
CA THR A 227 -18.37 -7.89 -18.47
C THR A 227 -18.67 -8.20 -17.02
N GLU A 228 -17.98 -9.16 -16.46
CA GLU A 228 -18.03 -9.43 -15.04
C GLU A 228 -17.42 -8.23 -14.31
N VAL A 229 -18.17 -7.59 -13.43
CA VAL A 229 -17.71 -6.41 -12.67
C VAL A 229 -16.79 -6.92 -11.57
N VAL A 230 -15.53 -6.52 -11.60
CA VAL A 230 -14.54 -6.86 -10.57
C VAL A 230 -14.57 -5.77 -9.49
N ILE A 231 -15.01 -6.12 -8.29
CA ILE A 231 -15.10 -5.19 -7.16
C ILE A 231 -13.69 -4.69 -6.81
N GLY A 232 -13.50 -3.36 -6.80
CA GLY A 232 -12.19 -2.73 -6.55
C GLY A 232 -11.42 -2.33 -7.81
N ASP A 233 -11.84 -2.78 -8.98
CA ASP A 233 -11.31 -2.35 -10.27
C ASP A 233 -12.00 -1.04 -10.70
N VAL A 234 -11.38 0.07 -10.31
CA VAL A 234 -11.96 1.41 -10.48
C VAL A 234 -11.85 1.93 -11.89
N ASN A 235 -10.84 1.49 -12.62
CA ASN A 235 -10.58 1.90 -14.00
C ASN A 235 -11.21 0.94 -15.04
N GLY A 236 -11.72 -0.21 -14.60
CA GLY A 236 -12.37 -1.19 -15.47
C GLY A 236 -11.39 -1.97 -16.37
N ASP A 237 -10.11 -2.04 -16.01
CA ASP A 237 -9.10 -2.74 -16.79
C ASP A 237 -9.01 -4.24 -16.49
N GLY A 238 -9.78 -4.72 -15.49
CA GLY A 238 -9.84 -6.12 -15.07
C GLY A 238 -8.76 -6.49 -14.05
N VAL A 239 -7.94 -5.53 -13.59
CA VAL A 239 -6.84 -5.78 -12.64
C VAL A 239 -6.91 -4.81 -11.48
N ILE A 240 -7.13 -5.28 -10.26
CA ILE A 240 -7.08 -4.43 -9.06
C ILE A 240 -5.63 -4.12 -8.70
N ASN A 241 -5.25 -2.83 -8.74
CA ASN A 241 -3.88 -2.40 -8.47
C ASN A 241 -3.82 -0.97 -7.90
N VAL A 242 -2.60 -0.41 -7.78
CA VAL A 242 -2.39 0.94 -7.24
C VAL A 242 -3.09 2.04 -8.05
N VAL A 243 -3.33 1.82 -9.35
CA VAL A 243 -4.01 2.80 -10.20
C VAL A 243 -5.45 2.97 -9.74
N ASP A 244 -6.14 1.88 -9.39
CA ASP A 244 -7.50 1.92 -8.84
C ASP A 244 -7.56 2.69 -7.52
N ALA A 245 -6.59 2.46 -6.65
CA ALA A 245 -6.48 3.18 -5.39
C ALA A 245 -6.24 4.69 -5.59
N MET A 246 -5.41 5.05 -6.56
CA MET A 246 -5.15 6.46 -6.91
C MET A 246 -6.38 7.12 -7.53
N LEU A 247 -7.11 6.42 -8.40
CA LEU A 247 -8.36 6.88 -8.99
C LEU A 247 -9.44 7.04 -7.93
N LEU A 248 -9.58 6.06 -7.03
CA LEU A 248 -10.49 6.12 -5.90
C LEU A 248 -10.22 7.35 -5.03
N LYS A 249 -8.97 7.56 -4.63
CA LYS A 249 -8.58 8.74 -3.85
C LYS A 249 -8.96 10.04 -4.55
N ARG A 250 -8.66 10.14 -5.83
CA ARG A 250 -8.98 11.32 -6.62
C ARG A 250 -10.48 11.59 -6.65
N TYR A 251 -11.28 10.56 -6.81
CA TYR A 251 -12.73 10.62 -6.76
C TYR A 251 -13.23 11.18 -5.42
N LEU A 252 -12.72 10.62 -4.33
CA LEU A 252 -13.10 11.03 -2.98
C LEU A 252 -12.69 12.48 -2.67
N LEU A 253 -11.54 12.93 -3.19
CA LEU A 253 -11.05 14.30 -2.97
C LEU A 253 -11.74 15.36 -3.86
N ALA A 254 -12.16 14.97 -5.07
CA ALA A 254 -12.81 15.89 -5.99
C ALA A 254 -14.23 16.28 -5.55
N GLY A 255 -14.80 15.56 -4.59
CA GLY A 255 -16.17 15.81 -4.11
C GLY A 255 -17.21 15.67 -5.24
N ASP A 256 -16.83 15.07 -6.35
CA ASP A 256 -17.64 15.01 -7.55
C ASP A 256 -18.57 13.81 -7.47
N THR A 257 -19.82 14.06 -7.14
CA THR A 257 -20.89 13.06 -7.07
C THR A 257 -21.45 12.71 -8.46
N LYS A 258 -20.80 13.17 -9.54
CA LYS A 258 -21.23 12.92 -10.92
C LYS A 258 -20.31 11.95 -11.64
N ALA A 259 -20.37 10.71 -11.25
CA ALA A 259 -19.85 9.62 -12.06
C ALA A 259 -20.95 9.15 -13.03
N GLU A 260 -21.20 9.90 -14.10
CA GLU A 260 -22.08 9.44 -15.17
C GLU A 260 -21.40 8.33 -16.01
N ASP A 261 -20.10 8.09 -15.83
CA ASP A 261 -19.30 7.17 -16.64
C ASP A 261 -18.80 5.91 -15.89
N VAL A 262 -19.16 5.73 -14.62
CA VAL A 262 -18.78 4.53 -13.85
C VAL A 262 -20.04 3.82 -13.43
N THR A 263 -20.09 2.50 -13.65
CA THR A 263 -21.11 1.62 -13.07
C THR A 263 -20.91 1.58 -11.56
N TYR A 264 -21.27 2.69 -10.91
CA TYR A 264 -20.91 3.12 -9.58
C TYR A 264 -21.32 2.14 -8.48
N ASN A 265 -22.46 1.47 -8.67
CA ASN A 265 -23.11 0.75 -7.58
C ASN A 265 -22.59 -0.66 -7.31
N THR A 266 -21.79 -1.24 -8.18
CA THR A 266 -21.31 -2.63 -8.03
C THR A 266 -19.82 -2.76 -7.80
N VAL A 267 -19.02 -1.80 -8.23
CA VAL A 267 -17.55 -1.82 -8.05
C VAL A 267 -17.13 -1.39 -6.64
N TRP A 268 -17.96 -0.60 -5.97
CA TRP A 268 -17.67 0.05 -4.70
C TRP A 268 -18.39 -0.56 -3.50
N ASP A 269 -19.44 -1.34 -3.74
CA ASP A 269 -20.20 -2.00 -2.68
C ASP A 269 -19.52 -3.30 -2.25
N TRP A 270 -18.47 -3.14 -1.45
CA TRP A 270 -17.70 -4.26 -0.92
C TRP A 270 -18.55 -5.19 -0.01
N ASN A 271 -19.56 -4.67 0.67
CA ASN A 271 -20.43 -5.42 1.57
C ASN A 271 -21.71 -5.90 0.90
N GLN A 272 -21.99 -5.47 -0.33
CA GLN A 272 -23.24 -5.79 -1.07
C GLN A 272 -24.50 -5.39 -0.29
N ASP A 273 -24.44 -4.26 0.45
CA ASP A 273 -25.55 -3.77 1.26
C ASP A 273 -26.41 -2.67 0.59
N GLU A 274 -26.16 -2.40 -0.68
CA GLU A 274 -26.91 -1.47 -1.55
C GLU A 274 -27.00 -0.01 -1.05
N THR A 275 -26.07 0.44 -0.18
CA THR A 275 -26.08 1.83 0.36
C THR A 275 -24.87 2.66 -0.06
#